data_1b7b7456034992639240b6558182ac2f
#
_entry.id   1b7b7456034992639240b6558182ac2f
#
_cell.length_a   1.000
_cell.length_b   1.000
_cell.length_c   1.000
_cell.angle_alpha   90.00
_cell.angle_beta   90.00
_cell.angle_gamma   90.00
#
_symmetry.space_group_name_H-M   'P 1'
#
loop_
_entity.id
_entity.type
_entity.pdbx_description
1 polymer ?
#
loop_
_entity_poly.entity_id
_entity_poly.type
_entity_poly.pdbx_seq_one_letter_code
_entity_poly.pdbx_strand_id
1 'polypeptide(L)'
;KVVDLNKNYRSKEGILSYVNRIFEPIMRGYDDRAALHKGLDYDGQLKYEPELHVLAMDLAEQEDESDKAIQRLKKSEAEAKYIAELIKKSIGTPFFDSKQGKVREIKKSDIVILMRGVKSRGGTLRDILQSEGVDSFINDSEGYFDTIEINIFMSLLSVIDNMQQDVALINILHSEIFGLSAEELARIRADHRKGSFYESLKSFAECEESEPVYLKDRTAEILETLHSWRLRARIMNLPEFIWELMIDSGYYLIMGTQPAGTQKQANLRALVEYADKFSDDKQSSLYGFVRYVDSLKKRNVKLSEVKMLGEGDDVVKIMTIHKSKGLEFPMVIVAGMNGRLQYSNQEDLMIHKDIGVGLTLKSLEGHWKKSTLVQKLIGRKIRQKEKDEEERILYVALTRARDILYLVGTVDKESAYESKSSSKLKKMASYLDMVAPYVDAKIVVPNLKQEKAERKKSLLWKEAFDTSVISEAERESIEARLGYEYPHKLATDLKSKYSVSE
;
A
#
# COMPACT_ATOMS: atom_id res chain seq x y z
N LYS A 1 17.09 -20.95 -39.05
CA LYS A 1 16.59 -19.61 -39.45
C LYS A 1 16.21 -18.85 -38.21
N VAL A 2 16.89 -17.76 -37.91
CA VAL A 2 16.53 -16.83 -36.83
C VAL A 2 15.62 -15.79 -37.45
N VAL A 3 14.49 -15.50 -36.81
CA VAL A 3 13.56 -14.43 -37.19
C VAL A 3 13.58 -13.40 -36.09
N ASP A 4 14.03 -12.20 -36.40
CA ASP A 4 14.08 -11.10 -35.45
C ASP A 4 12.72 -10.41 -35.41
N LEU A 5 12.10 -10.33 -34.21
CA LEU A 5 10.81 -9.68 -33.98
C LEU A 5 11.05 -8.27 -33.39
N ASN A 6 11.65 -7.39 -34.18
CA ASN A 6 12.03 -6.03 -33.75
C ASN A 6 10.99 -4.94 -34.10
N LYS A 7 9.92 -5.28 -34.82
CA LYS A 7 8.83 -4.35 -35.11
C LYS A 7 7.81 -4.29 -33.99
N ASN A 8 7.63 -3.10 -33.44
CA ASN A 8 6.65 -2.82 -32.40
C ASN A 8 5.39 -2.19 -33.03
N TYR A 9 4.25 -2.87 -32.88
CA TYR A 9 2.95 -2.44 -33.41
C TYR A 9 2.07 -1.78 -32.34
N ARG A 10 2.65 -1.39 -31.21
CA ARG A 10 1.91 -0.91 -30.04
C ARG A 10 2.20 0.56 -29.71
N SER A 11 3.47 0.88 -29.52
CA SER A 11 3.89 2.19 -29.02
C SER A 11 4.24 3.14 -30.14
N LYS A 12 4.01 4.43 -29.90
CA LYS A 12 4.40 5.51 -30.83
C LYS A 12 5.93 5.61 -30.96
N GLU A 13 6.40 6.12 -32.09
CA GLU A 13 7.81 6.23 -32.44
C GLU A 13 8.64 6.98 -31.41
N GLY A 14 8.11 8.09 -30.81
CA GLY A 14 8.80 8.84 -29.77
C GLY A 14 9.12 7.98 -28.54
N ILE A 15 8.19 7.09 -28.14
CA ILE A 15 8.43 6.16 -27.01
C ILE A 15 9.49 5.13 -27.39
N LEU A 16 9.43 4.56 -28.62
CA LEU A 16 10.40 3.56 -29.06
C LEU A 16 11.82 4.15 -29.13
N SER A 17 11.97 5.35 -29.69
CA SER A 17 13.25 6.06 -29.76
C SER A 17 13.79 6.39 -28.38
N TYR A 18 12.91 6.79 -27.44
CA TYR A 18 13.28 7.06 -26.06
C TYR A 18 13.77 5.80 -25.34
N VAL A 19 13.08 4.68 -25.51
CA VAL A 19 13.45 3.37 -24.97
C VAL A 19 14.80 2.92 -25.54
N ASN A 20 14.99 2.95 -26.89
CA ASN A 20 16.25 2.57 -27.52
C ASN A 20 17.42 3.39 -26.97
N ARG A 21 17.26 4.73 -26.85
CA ARG A 21 18.28 5.64 -26.33
C ARG A 21 18.74 5.29 -24.90
N ILE A 22 17.84 4.76 -24.06
CA ILE A 22 18.14 4.34 -22.69
C ILE A 22 18.83 2.97 -22.68
N PHE A 23 18.31 1.98 -23.45
CA PHE A 23 18.71 0.59 -23.26
C PHE A 23 19.90 0.17 -24.12
N GLU A 24 20.16 0.83 -25.23
CA GLU A 24 21.36 0.59 -26.06
C GLU A 24 22.67 0.66 -25.24
N PRO A 25 22.91 1.69 -24.40
CA PRO A 25 24.12 1.78 -23.61
C PRO A 25 24.14 0.94 -22.32
N ILE A 26 23.02 0.50 -21.77
CA ILE A 26 22.94 -0.18 -20.46
C ILE A 26 22.69 -1.68 -20.55
N MET A 27 21.89 -2.13 -21.53
CA MET A 27 21.44 -3.53 -21.62
C MET A 27 22.39 -4.34 -22.49
N ARG A 28 22.92 -5.41 -21.93
CA ARG A 28 23.82 -6.31 -22.68
C ARG A 28 23.08 -7.02 -23.82
N GLY A 29 23.64 -6.95 -25.03
CA GLY A 29 23.08 -7.59 -26.21
C GLY A 29 21.89 -6.83 -26.80
N TYR A 30 21.70 -5.57 -26.43
CA TYR A 30 20.79 -4.65 -27.07
C TYR A 30 21.48 -4.05 -28.29
N ASP A 31 21.35 -4.72 -29.42
CA ASP A 31 21.91 -4.32 -30.71
C ASP A 31 20.77 -3.91 -31.67
N ASP A 32 21.09 -3.58 -32.92
CA ASP A 32 20.10 -3.22 -33.93
C ASP A 32 18.99 -4.26 -34.14
N ARG A 33 19.25 -5.54 -33.77
CA ARG A 33 18.27 -6.61 -33.86
C ARG A 33 17.30 -6.60 -32.69
N ALA A 34 17.76 -6.15 -31.52
CA ALA A 34 16.96 -6.02 -30.32
C ALA A 34 16.27 -4.65 -30.24
N ALA A 35 16.78 -3.64 -30.94
CA ALA A 35 16.20 -2.31 -30.98
C ALA A 35 14.78 -2.34 -31.53
N LEU A 36 13.91 -1.53 -30.89
CA LEU A 36 12.51 -1.44 -31.24
C LEU A 36 12.33 -0.53 -32.47
N HIS A 37 11.72 -1.06 -33.51
CA HIS A 37 11.37 -0.32 -34.71
C HIS A 37 9.86 -0.15 -34.84
N LYS A 38 9.45 0.96 -35.42
CA LYS A 38 8.06 1.29 -35.71
C LYS A 38 7.46 0.24 -36.66
N GLY A 39 6.36 -0.36 -36.23
CA GLY A 39 5.61 -1.36 -37.02
C GLY A 39 4.37 -0.80 -37.70
N LEU A 40 3.79 0.29 -37.20
CA LEU A 40 2.61 0.96 -37.76
C LEU A 40 2.89 2.46 -37.92
N ASP A 41 2.40 3.03 -39.02
CA ASP A 41 2.37 4.47 -39.22
C ASP A 41 1.13 5.03 -38.51
N TYR A 42 1.36 5.79 -37.46
CA TYR A 42 0.32 6.53 -36.79
C TYR A 42 0.36 7.97 -37.32
N ASP A 43 -0.52 8.31 -38.24
CA ASP A 43 -0.67 9.66 -38.80
C ASP A 43 -1.29 10.66 -37.82
N GLY A 44 -0.99 10.50 -36.52
CA GLY A 44 -1.50 11.36 -35.48
C GLY A 44 -0.78 12.72 -35.44
N GLN A 45 -1.51 13.80 -35.65
CA GLN A 45 -1.03 15.18 -35.54
C GLN A 45 -0.54 15.52 -34.12
N LEU A 46 -0.94 14.76 -33.09
CA LEU A 46 -0.58 14.98 -31.68
C LEU A 46 0.58 14.05 -31.30
N LYS A 47 1.78 14.64 -31.19
CA LYS A 47 2.97 13.95 -30.72
C LYS A 47 3.21 14.30 -29.26
N TYR A 48 3.30 13.29 -28.39
CA TYR A 48 3.74 13.43 -27.03
C TYR A 48 5.11 12.78 -26.91
N GLU A 49 6.11 13.60 -26.52
CA GLU A 49 7.45 13.09 -26.22
C GLU A 49 7.47 12.56 -24.78
N PRO A 50 8.14 11.41 -24.53
CA PRO A 50 8.36 10.93 -23.16
C PRO A 50 9.14 11.93 -22.33
N GLU A 51 8.75 12.09 -21.07
CA GLU A 51 9.34 13.07 -20.17
C GLU A 51 9.83 12.40 -18.87
N LEU A 52 11.03 12.80 -18.44
CA LEU A 52 11.54 12.49 -17.10
C LEU A 52 11.36 13.72 -16.21
N HIS A 53 10.60 13.58 -15.15
CA HIS A 53 10.36 14.62 -14.15
C HIS A 53 11.12 14.28 -12.87
N VAL A 54 11.97 15.20 -12.43
CA VAL A 54 12.78 15.01 -11.22
C VAL A 54 12.46 16.12 -10.23
N LEU A 55 11.91 15.69 -9.08
CA LEU A 55 11.59 16.60 -8.00
C LEU A 55 12.82 16.81 -7.11
N ALA A 56 13.34 18.03 -7.09
CA ALA A 56 14.42 18.44 -6.19
C ALA A 56 13.82 18.96 -4.89
N MET A 57 14.03 18.23 -3.77
CA MET A 57 13.36 18.47 -2.50
C MET A 57 14.04 19.52 -1.61
N ASP A 58 15.25 19.93 -1.95
CA ASP A 58 16.11 20.87 -1.18
C ASP A 58 16.19 20.53 0.33
N LEU A 59 16.39 19.25 0.62
CA LEU A 59 16.48 18.74 1.98
C LEU A 59 17.90 18.87 2.53
N ALA A 60 18.01 19.30 3.81
CA ALA A 60 19.30 19.33 4.50
C ALA A 60 19.81 17.89 4.75
N GLU A 61 21.14 17.75 4.79
CA GLU A 61 21.77 16.49 5.17
C GLU A 61 21.51 16.19 6.65
N GLN A 62 21.03 14.99 6.95
CA GLN A 62 20.72 14.56 8.32
C GLN A 62 21.36 13.20 8.59
N GLU A 63 21.90 13.03 9.79
CA GLU A 63 22.68 11.84 10.16
C GLU A 63 21.83 10.74 10.82
N ASP A 64 20.70 11.08 11.45
CA ASP A 64 19.89 10.13 12.21
C ASP A 64 18.95 9.27 11.35
N GLU A 65 18.76 7.99 11.73
CA GLU A 65 17.89 7.05 10.97
C GLU A 65 16.39 7.40 11.07
N SER A 66 15.93 7.96 12.16
CA SER A 66 14.55 8.45 12.34
C SER A 66 14.25 9.60 11.38
N ASP A 67 15.19 10.52 11.22
CA ASP A 67 15.08 11.64 10.30
C ASP A 67 15.11 11.20 8.84
N LYS A 68 15.88 10.17 8.51
CA LYS A 68 15.86 9.54 7.18
C LYS A 68 14.52 8.90 6.83
N ALA A 69 13.83 8.30 7.81
CA ALA A 69 12.50 7.75 7.60
C ALA A 69 11.46 8.84 7.31
N ILE A 70 11.51 9.94 8.07
CA ILE A 70 10.66 11.12 7.87
C ILE A 70 10.93 11.76 6.50
N GLN A 71 12.19 11.88 6.09
CA GLN A 71 12.55 12.41 4.77
C GLN A 71 12.02 11.53 3.63
N ARG A 72 12.07 10.19 3.79
CA ARG A 72 11.52 9.25 2.80
C ARG A 72 10.02 9.42 2.65
N LEU A 73 9.29 9.63 3.76
CA LEU A 73 7.85 9.92 3.73
C LEU A 73 7.57 11.22 3.00
N LYS A 74 8.26 12.31 3.36
CA LYS A 74 8.11 13.62 2.69
C LYS A 74 8.37 13.54 1.19
N LYS A 75 9.39 12.79 0.74
CA LYS A 75 9.67 12.55 -0.68
C LYS A 75 8.53 11.80 -1.35
N SER A 76 8.01 10.75 -0.70
CA SER A 76 6.91 9.96 -1.23
C SER A 76 5.62 10.77 -1.33
N GLU A 77 5.34 11.62 -0.35
CA GLU A 77 4.20 12.54 -0.35
C GLU A 77 4.30 13.60 -1.46
N ALA A 78 5.47 14.22 -1.61
CA ALA A 78 5.71 15.21 -2.66
C ALA A 78 5.59 14.59 -4.06
N GLU A 79 6.13 13.39 -4.26
CA GLU A 79 6.00 12.65 -5.50
C GLU A 79 4.54 12.35 -5.82
N ALA A 80 3.78 11.89 -4.84
CA ALA A 80 2.36 11.56 -4.99
C ALA A 80 1.52 12.81 -5.34
N LYS A 81 1.74 13.95 -4.68
CA LYS A 81 1.07 15.23 -5.00
C LYS A 81 1.39 15.68 -6.41
N TYR A 82 2.66 15.60 -6.81
CA TYR A 82 3.08 15.96 -8.17
C TYR A 82 2.43 15.06 -9.23
N ILE A 83 2.37 13.76 -8.97
CA ILE A 83 1.68 12.82 -9.86
C ILE A 83 0.19 13.15 -9.96
N ALA A 84 -0.47 13.56 -8.85
CA ALA A 84 -1.86 14.00 -8.87
C ALA A 84 -2.06 15.23 -9.77
N GLU A 85 -1.16 16.22 -9.66
CA GLU A 85 -1.19 17.41 -10.52
C GLU A 85 -0.98 17.05 -12.01
N LEU A 86 -0.04 16.14 -12.29
CA LEU A 86 0.23 15.67 -13.64
C LEU A 86 -0.99 14.97 -14.24
N ILE A 87 -1.66 14.13 -13.46
CA ILE A 87 -2.89 13.45 -13.88
C ILE A 87 -4.01 14.46 -14.13
N LYS A 88 -4.24 15.41 -13.21
CA LYS A 88 -5.27 16.47 -13.38
C LYS A 88 -5.05 17.29 -14.65
N LYS A 89 -3.80 17.62 -14.97
CA LYS A 89 -3.45 18.33 -16.21
C LYS A 89 -3.65 17.48 -17.46
N SER A 90 -3.52 16.15 -17.34
CA SER A 90 -3.63 15.22 -18.47
C SER A 90 -5.08 14.83 -18.78
N ILE A 91 -5.94 14.75 -17.77
CA ILE A 91 -7.37 14.45 -17.96
C ILE A 91 -8.02 15.52 -18.85
N GLY A 92 -8.81 15.08 -19.82
CA GLY A 92 -9.48 15.96 -20.79
C GLY A 92 -8.59 16.49 -21.91
N THR A 93 -7.26 16.22 -21.88
CA THR A 93 -6.43 16.61 -23.02
C THR A 93 -6.68 15.68 -24.22
N PRO A 94 -6.75 16.23 -25.45
CA PRO A 94 -6.97 15.41 -26.62
C PRO A 94 -5.73 14.57 -26.95
N PHE A 95 -5.89 13.29 -27.28
CA PHE A 95 -4.83 12.45 -27.80
C PHE A 95 -5.37 11.55 -28.92
N PHE A 96 -4.49 11.12 -29.81
CA PHE A 96 -4.84 10.17 -30.84
C PHE A 96 -4.77 8.75 -30.27
N ASP A 97 -5.93 8.12 -30.07
CA ASP A 97 -6.01 6.72 -29.66
C ASP A 97 -5.75 5.80 -30.84
N SER A 98 -4.54 5.26 -30.90
CA SER A 98 -4.11 4.36 -31.98
C SER A 98 -4.94 3.09 -32.09
N LYS A 99 -5.61 2.65 -31.00
CA LYS A 99 -6.46 1.45 -30.99
C LYS A 99 -7.84 1.72 -31.58
N GLN A 100 -8.37 2.93 -31.36
CA GLN A 100 -9.67 3.35 -31.88
C GLN A 100 -9.56 4.12 -33.21
N GLY A 101 -8.36 4.52 -33.63
CA GLY A 101 -8.11 5.27 -34.86
C GLY A 101 -8.71 6.68 -34.86
N LYS A 102 -8.96 7.28 -33.68
CA LYS A 102 -9.59 8.61 -33.54
C LYS A 102 -8.97 9.44 -32.41
N VAL A 103 -9.12 10.75 -32.55
CA VAL A 103 -8.77 11.67 -31.46
C VAL A 103 -9.88 11.63 -30.40
N ARG A 104 -9.51 11.48 -29.14
CA ARG A 104 -10.40 11.57 -27.98
C ARG A 104 -9.68 12.15 -26.78
N GLU A 105 -10.42 12.50 -25.77
CA GLU A 105 -9.89 12.99 -24.50
C GLU A 105 -9.38 11.84 -23.62
N ILE A 106 -8.34 12.12 -22.84
CA ILE A 106 -7.79 11.19 -21.84
C ILE A 106 -8.76 11.09 -20.68
N LYS A 107 -9.11 9.85 -20.31
CA LYS A 107 -9.90 9.49 -19.13
C LYS A 107 -9.00 8.95 -18.02
N LYS A 108 -9.51 8.91 -16.78
CA LYS A 108 -8.79 8.31 -15.64
C LYS A 108 -8.41 6.85 -15.93
N SER A 109 -9.29 6.09 -16.55
CA SER A 109 -9.09 4.67 -16.93
C SER A 109 -7.99 4.43 -17.97
N ASP A 110 -7.58 5.46 -18.71
CA ASP A 110 -6.47 5.40 -19.66
C ASP A 110 -5.10 5.48 -18.97
N ILE A 111 -5.06 5.91 -17.71
CA ILE A 111 -3.84 6.22 -16.95
C ILE A 111 -3.49 5.07 -16.03
N VAL A 112 -2.24 4.62 -16.11
CA VAL A 112 -1.68 3.65 -15.17
C VAL A 112 -0.42 4.20 -14.50
N ILE A 113 -0.31 3.99 -13.19
CA ILE A 113 0.91 4.27 -12.44
C ILE A 113 1.62 2.95 -12.18
N LEU A 114 2.83 2.81 -12.70
CA LEU A 114 3.67 1.63 -12.54
C LEU A 114 4.73 1.87 -11.48
N MET A 115 4.85 0.91 -10.56
CA MET A 115 5.85 0.92 -9.49
C MET A 115 6.61 -0.40 -9.44
N ARG A 116 7.86 -0.40 -8.98
CA ARG A 116 8.61 -1.64 -8.75
C ARG A 116 7.97 -2.52 -7.68
N GLY A 117 7.46 -1.89 -6.62
CA GLY A 117 6.71 -2.52 -5.54
C GLY A 117 5.68 -1.56 -4.97
N VAL A 118 4.47 -2.04 -4.74
CA VAL A 118 3.33 -1.23 -4.26
C VAL A 118 3.21 -1.26 -2.74
N LYS A 119 3.69 -2.34 -2.07
CA LYS A 119 3.48 -2.59 -0.64
C LYS A 119 3.82 -1.44 0.30
N SER A 120 4.94 -0.75 0.10
CA SER A 120 5.41 0.30 1.02
C SER A 120 4.97 1.71 0.66
N ARG A 121 4.61 1.96 -0.59
CA ARG A 121 4.32 3.32 -1.10
C ARG A 121 2.97 3.43 -1.80
N GLY A 122 2.39 2.32 -2.23
CA GLY A 122 1.15 2.32 -3.00
C GLY A 122 -0.03 2.85 -2.22
N GLY A 123 -0.15 2.48 -0.93
CA GLY A 123 -1.19 2.99 -0.05
C GLY A 123 -1.11 4.51 0.10
N THR A 124 0.07 5.04 0.44
CA THR A 124 0.30 6.49 0.56
C THR A 124 -0.01 7.22 -0.76
N LEU A 125 0.43 6.64 -1.89
CA LEU A 125 0.14 7.22 -3.21
C LEU A 125 -1.37 7.27 -3.48
N ARG A 126 -2.09 6.17 -3.25
CA ARG A 126 -3.55 6.11 -3.41
C ARG A 126 -4.26 7.15 -2.53
N ASP A 127 -3.91 7.19 -1.25
CA ASP A 127 -4.56 8.06 -0.27
C ASP A 127 -4.37 9.55 -0.62
N ILE A 128 -3.18 9.92 -1.10
CA ILE A 128 -2.90 11.28 -1.58
C ILE A 128 -3.65 11.57 -2.88
N LEU A 129 -3.66 10.64 -3.85
CA LEU A 129 -4.43 10.81 -5.08
C LEU A 129 -5.92 11.06 -4.78
N GLN A 130 -6.50 10.28 -3.86
CA GLN A 130 -7.89 10.45 -3.44
C GLN A 130 -8.13 11.79 -2.72
N SER A 131 -7.23 12.20 -1.81
CA SER A 131 -7.32 13.51 -1.16
C SER A 131 -7.23 14.67 -2.15
N GLU A 132 -6.52 14.47 -3.25
CA GLU A 132 -6.42 15.42 -4.36
C GLU A 132 -7.58 15.29 -5.38
N GLY A 133 -8.60 14.46 -5.12
CA GLY A 133 -9.77 14.27 -5.98
C GLY A 133 -9.51 13.38 -7.22
N VAL A 134 -8.44 12.60 -7.22
CA VAL A 134 -8.14 11.63 -8.27
C VAL A 134 -8.50 10.23 -7.79
N ASP A 135 -9.63 9.70 -8.27
CA ASP A 135 -10.04 8.34 -7.96
C ASP A 135 -9.01 7.34 -8.51
N SER A 136 -8.50 6.50 -7.64
CA SER A 136 -7.45 5.55 -7.98
C SER A 136 -7.68 4.20 -7.32
N PHE A 137 -7.25 3.15 -8.01
CA PHE A 137 -7.37 1.77 -7.59
C PHE A 137 -6.02 1.07 -7.63
N ILE A 138 -5.65 0.42 -6.52
CA ILE A 138 -4.44 -0.42 -6.47
C ILE A 138 -4.78 -1.81 -6.99
N ASN A 139 -4.27 -2.14 -8.17
CA ASN A 139 -4.34 -3.51 -8.68
C ASN A 139 -3.17 -4.34 -8.12
N ASP A 140 -3.07 -4.41 -6.79
CA ASP A 140 -2.18 -5.36 -6.12
C ASP A 140 -3.03 -6.25 -5.22
N SER A 141 -2.89 -7.55 -5.38
CA SER A 141 -3.48 -8.51 -4.48
C SER A 141 -2.63 -8.58 -3.20
N GLU A 142 -2.64 -7.51 -2.39
CA GLU A 142 -2.51 -7.75 -0.96
C GLU A 142 -3.73 -8.61 -0.60
N GLY A 143 -3.50 -9.66 0.17
CA GLY A 143 -4.61 -10.49 0.56
C GLY A 143 -5.61 -9.63 1.32
N TYR A 144 -6.89 -9.76 1.06
CA TYR A 144 -7.95 -9.05 1.77
C TYR A 144 -7.72 -9.01 3.30
N PHE A 145 -7.23 -10.09 3.87
CA PHE A 145 -6.92 -10.20 5.30
C PHE A 145 -5.61 -9.50 5.73
N ASP A 146 -4.82 -8.96 4.80
CA ASP A 146 -3.58 -8.23 5.08
C ASP A 146 -3.80 -6.72 5.11
N THR A 147 -5.00 -6.23 4.74
CA THR A 147 -5.35 -4.82 4.84
C THR A 147 -5.37 -4.38 6.30
N ILE A 148 -5.00 -3.13 6.56
CA ILE A 148 -4.81 -2.62 7.93
C ILE A 148 -6.11 -2.73 8.74
N GLU A 149 -7.23 -2.30 8.18
CA GLU A 149 -8.54 -2.32 8.83
C GLU A 149 -9.00 -3.74 9.19
N ILE A 150 -8.77 -4.71 8.30
CA ILE A 150 -9.12 -6.11 8.57
C ILE A 150 -8.14 -6.73 9.57
N ASN A 151 -6.86 -6.42 9.48
CA ASN A 151 -5.86 -6.98 10.38
C ASN A 151 -6.06 -6.52 11.83
N ILE A 152 -6.38 -5.24 12.05
CA ILE A 152 -6.72 -4.72 13.39
C ILE A 152 -7.99 -5.37 13.91
N PHE A 153 -9.04 -5.46 13.09
CA PHE A 153 -10.29 -6.06 13.52
C PHE A 153 -10.17 -7.58 13.77
N MET A 154 -9.39 -8.30 12.98
CA MET A 154 -9.04 -9.70 13.24
C MET A 154 -8.24 -9.88 14.53
N SER A 155 -7.38 -8.89 14.88
CA SER A 155 -6.71 -8.89 16.17
C SER A 155 -7.71 -8.73 17.32
N LEU A 156 -8.74 -7.89 17.17
CA LEU A 156 -9.82 -7.76 18.15
C LEU A 156 -10.58 -9.10 18.33
N LEU A 157 -10.98 -9.74 17.24
CA LEU A 157 -11.65 -11.05 17.28
C LEU A 157 -10.77 -12.11 17.98
N SER A 158 -9.47 -12.09 17.69
CA SER A 158 -8.48 -13.00 18.29
C SER A 158 -8.33 -12.79 19.80
N VAL A 159 -8.36 -11.54 20.26
CA VAL A 159 -8.29 -11.22 21.71
C VAL A 159 -9.59 -11.61 22.42
N ILE A 160 -10.74 -11.39 21.80
CA ILE A 160 -12.03 -11.80 22.37
C ILE A 160 -12.08 -13.35 22.52
N ASP A 161 -11.54 -14.10 21.56
CA ASP A 161 -11.40 -15.55 21.66
C ASP A 161 -10.40 -15.93 22.77
N ASN A 162 -9.22 -15.35 22.74
CA ASN A 162 -8.16 -15.60 23.72
C ASN A 162 -7.36 -14.34 24.07
N MET A 163 -7.59 -13.81 25.29
CA MET A 163 -6.94 -12.59 25.77
C MET A 163 -5.43 -12.72 26.03
N GLN A 164 -4.88 -13.92 26.06
CA GLN A 164 -3.46 -14.16 26.28
C GLN A 164 -2.60 -14.04 25.01
N GLN A 165 -3.12 -13.43 23.96
CA GLN A 165 -2.40 -13.16 22.72
C GLN A 165 -1.77 -11.76 22.75
N ASP A 166 -0.57 -11.64 23.30
CA ASP A 166 0.12 -10.37 23.56
C ASP A 166 0.19 -9.45 22.34
N VAL A 167 0.58 -9.98 21.17
CA VAL A 167 0.71 -9.17 19.96
C VAL A 167 -0.64 -8.61 19.49
N ALA A 168 -1.69 -9.42 19.48
CA ALA A 168 -3.04 -8.99 19.13
C ALA A 168 -3.60 -7.99 20.14
N LEU A 169 -3.37 -8.23 21.44
CA LEU A 169 -3.81 -7.35 22.52
C LEU A 169 -3.13 -5.98 22.41
N ILE A 170 -1.81 -5.92 22.27
CA ILE A 170 -1.08 -4.65 22.11
C ILE A 170 -1.54 -3.92 20.86
N ASN A 171 -1.81 -4.65 19.76
CA ASN A 171 -2.29 -4.06 18.51
C ASN A 171 -3.63 -3.34 18.69
N ILE A 172 -4.62 -3.97 19.34
CA ILE A 172 -5.92 -3.33 19.56
C ILE A 172 -5.87 -2.20 20.60
N LEU A 173 -5.04 -2.34 21.63
CA LEU A 173 -4.87 -1.30 22.64
C LEU A 173 -4.25 -0.02 22.05
N HIS A 174 -3.33 -0.18 21.11
CA HIS A 174 -2.69 0.94 20.41
C HIS A 174 -3.51 1.50 19.25
N SER A 175 -4.41 0.68 18.68
CA SER A 175 -5.28 1.08 17.55
C SER A 175 -6.30 2.14 17.97
N GLU A 176 -7.04 2.64 16.97
CA GLU A 176 -8.11 3.61 17.16
C GLU A 176 -9.27 3.08 18.02
N ILE A 177 -9.33 1.77 18.28
CA ILE A 177 -10.37 1.15 19.13
C ILE A 177 -10.20 1.62 20.58
N PHE A 178 -8.99 1.54 21.12
CA PHE A 178 -8.70 1.94 22.52
C PHE A 178 -7.78 3.14 22.60
N GLY A 179 -6.92 3.39 21.63
CA GLY A 179 -6.12 4.60 21.47
C GLY A 179 -5.06 4.82 22.53
N LEU A 180 -4.52 3.76 23.17
CA LEU A 180 -3.42 3.89 24.11
C LEU A 180 -2.11 4.22 23.39
N SER A 181 -1.35 5.15 23.94
CA SER A 181 -0.04 5.52 23.43
C SER A 181 1.01 4.44 23.75
N ALA A 182 2.11 4.44 22.98
CA ALA A 182 3.23 3.54 23.25
C ALA A 182 3.83 3.73 24.64
N GLU A 183 3.80 4.97 25.17
CA GLU A 183 4.26 5.28 26.52
C GLU A 183 3.35 4.67 27.59
N GLU A 184 2.02 4.73 27.41
CA GLU A 184 1.04 4.13 28.32
C GLU A 184 1.18 2.61 28.33
N LEU A 185 1.33 1.98 27.16
CA LEU A 185 1.57 0.54 27.07
C LEU A 185 2.89 0.12 27.74
N ALA A 186 3.95 0.90 27.55
CA ALA A 186 5.22 0.66 28.20
C ALA A 186 5.11 0.79 29.72
N ARG A 187 4.32 1.74 30.24
CA ARG A 187 4.07 1.94 31.69
C ARG A 187 3.30 0.76 32.26
N ILE A 188 2.23 0.30 31.64
CA ILE A 188 1.49 -0.91 32.05
C ILE A 188 2.43 -2.12 32.13
N ARG A 189 3.34 -2.28 31.16
CA ARG A 189 4.29 -3.39 31.16
C ARG A 189 5.39 -3.23 32.21
N ALA A 190 5.80 -2.00 32.53
CA ALA A 190 6.85 -1.74 33.48
C ALA A 190 6.43 -2.09 34.94
N ASP A 191 5.16 -1.93 35.24
CA ASP A 191 4.58 -2.21 36.55
C ASP A 191 4.55 -3.73 36.83
N HIS A 192 4.26 -4.54 35.84
CA HIS A 192 4.28 -6.00 35.94
C HIS A 192 5.07 -6.65 34.79
N ARG A 193 6.37 -6.89 34.97
CA ARG A 193 7.31 -7.29 33.92
C ARG A 193 7.28 -8.78 33.54
N LYS A 194 6.66 -9.63 34.34
CA LYS A 194 6.63 -11.09 34.13
C LYS A 194 5.27 -11.54 33.59
N GLY A 195 5.22 -12.65 32.88
CA GLY A 195 4.00 -13.21 32.34
C GLY A 195 3.51 -12.55 31.04
N SER A 196 2.27 -12.80 30.67
CA SER A 196 1.61 -12.23 29.50
C SER A 196 1.31 -10.73 29.67
N PHE A 197 1.11 -10.01 28.56
CA PHE A 197 0.70 -8.61 28.61
C PHE A 197 -0.71 -8.46 29.21
N TYR A 198 -1.56 -9.44 29.02
CA TYR A 198 -2.88 -9.49 29.66
C TYR A 198 -2.78 -9.51 31.20
N GLU A 199 -1.85 -10.30 31.75
CA GLU A 199 -1.59 -10.32 33.20
C GLU A 199 -1.08 -8.96 33.69
N SER A 200 -0.21 -8.30 32.92
CA SER A 200 0.26 -6.94 33.21
C SER A 200 -0.89 -5.93 33.23
N LEU A 201 -1.78 -5.99 32.22
CA LEU A 201 -2.94 -5.12 32.08
C LEU A 201 -3.90 -5.29 33.26
N LYS A 202 -4.16 -6.56 33.66
CA LYS A 202 -5.03 -6.92 34.78
C LYS A 202 -4.45 -6.46 36.10
N SER A 203 -3.16 -6.74 36.34
CA SER A 203 -2.45 -6.30 37.57
C SER A 203 -2.47 -4.78 37.68
N PHE A 204 -2.24 -4.06 36.60
CA PHE A 204 -2.26 -2.60 36.56
C PHE A 204 -3.65 -2.03 36.91
N ALA A 205 -4.72 -2.64 36.41
CA ALA A 205 -6.09 -2.23 36.71
C ALA A 205 -6.52 -2.52 38.15
N GLU A 206 -6.06 -3.63 38.75
CA GLU A 206 -6.42 -4.07 40.11
C GLU A 206 -5.54 -3.45 41.23
N CYS A 207 -4.32 -3.01 40.93
CA CYS A 207 -3.40 -2.45 41.93
C CYS A 207 -3.82 -1.04 42.34
N GLU A 208 -3.98 -0.81 43.64
CA GLU A 208 -4.36 0.52 44.18
C GLU A 208 -3.28 1.59 43.96
N GLU A 209 -2.02 1.17 43.94
CA GLU A 209 -0.84 2.04 43.82
C GLU A 209 -0.48 2.36 42.36
N SER A 210 -1.19 1.81 41.37
CA SER A 210 -0.89 2.06 39.97
C SER A 210 -1.12 3.52 39.56
N GLU A 211 -0.10 4.14 39.00
CA GLU A 211 -0.13 5.54 38.53
C GLU A 211 0.18 5.62 37.02
N PRO A 212 -0.48 6.54 36.31
CA PRO A 212 -1.46 7.53 36.76
C PRO A 212 -2.88 6.93 36.88
N VAL A 213 -3.66 7.46 37.82
CA VAL A 213 -5.03 6.98 38.13
C VAL A 213 -5.93 6.92 36.90
N TYR A 214 -5.87 7.92 36.00
CA TYR A 214 -6.67 7.91 34.77
C TYR A 214 -6.37 6.68 33.89
N LEU A 215 -5.11 6.21 33.84
CA LEU A 215 -4.73 5.06 33.03
C LEU A 215 -5.23 3.76 33.69
N LYS A 216 -5.20 3.70 35.00
CA LYS A 216 -5.78 2.58 35.80
C LYS A 216 -7.27 2.45 35.50
N ASP A 217 -8.04 3.54 35.65
CA ASP A 217 -9.48 3.52 35.37
C ASP A 217 -9.79 3.11 33.96
N ARG A 218 -9.02 3.64 33.01
CA ARG A 218 -9.18 3.30 31.59
C ARG A 218 -8.84 1.84 31.28
N THR A 219 -7.80 1.27 31.93
CA THR A 219 -7.47 -0.16 31.76
C THR A 219 -8.55 -1.06 32.35
N ALA A 220 -9.19 -0.66 33.47
CA ALA A 220 -10.32 -1.36 34.06
C ALA A 220 -11.51 -1.35 33.11
N GLU A 221 -11.90 -0.22 32.54
CA GLU A 221 -12.96 -0.08 31.54
C GLU A 221 -12.70 -0.95 30.28
N ILE A 222 -11.46 -0.97 29.80
CA ILE A 222 -11.07 -1.80 28.65
C ILE A 222 -11.26 -3.29 28.96
N LEU A 223 -10.82 -3.74 30.14
CA LEU A 223 -11.00 -5.14 30.54
C LEU A 223 -12.46 -5.52 30.67
N GLU A 224 -13.29 -4.67 31.28
CA GLU A 224 -14.73 -4.89 31.39
C GLU A 224 -15.39 -4.96 30.02
N THR A 225 -15.04 -4.07 29.12
CA THR A 225 -15.53 -4.06 27.73
C THR A 225 -15.16 -5.35 26.99
N LEU A 226 -13.89 -5.77 27.06
CA LEU A 226 -13.42 -7.02 26.44
C LEU A 226 -14.14 -8.25 27.03
N HIS A 227 -14.38 -8.27 28.33
CA HIS A 227 -15.15 -9.33 28.98
C HIS A 227 -16.61 -9.35 28.53
N SER A 228 -17.25 -8.20 28.42
CA SER A 228 -18.62 -8.07 27.89
C SER A 228 -18.72 -8.61 26.46
N TRP A 229 -17.82 -8.19 25.57
CA TRP A 229 -17.77 -8.68 24.19
C TRP A 229 -17.54 -10.20 24.13
N ARG A 230 -16.69 -10.73 24.98
CA ARG A 230 -16.44 -12.18 25.08
C ARG A 230 -17.66 -12.97 25.49
N LEU A 231 -18.47 -12.44 26.41
CA LEU A 231 -19.73 -13.07 26.82
C LEU A 231 -20.74 -13.07 25.66
N ARG A 232 -20.88 -11.95 24.93
CA ARG A 232 -21.76 -11.85 23.76
C ARG A 232 -21.34 -12.78 22.63
N ALA A 233 -20.03 -12.90 22.38
CA ALA A 233 -19.50 -13.81 21.36
C ALA A 233 -19.87 -15.29 21.56
N ARG A 234 -20.26 -15.69 22.79
CA ARG A 234 -20.68 -17.07 23.12
C ARG A 234 -22.17 -17.32 22.87
N ILE A 235 -22.99 -16.27 22.81
CA ILE A 235 -24.43 -16.33 22.76
C ILE A 235 -24.97 -15.99 21.39
N MET A 236 -24.30 -15.05 20.70
CA MET A 236 -24.76 -14.53 19.42
C MET A 236 -24.25 -15.36 18.24
N ASN A 237 -24.95 -15.28 17.12
CA ASN A 237 -24.45 -15.79 15.85
C ASN A 237 -23.23 -15.00 15.39
N LEU A 238 -22.28 -15.68 14.77
CA LEU A 238 -20.98 -15.09 14.41
C LEU A 238 -21.09 -13.84 13.50
N PRO A 239 -21.88 -13.82 12.41
CA PRO A 239 -22.03 -12.63 11.56
C PRO A 239 -22.66 -11.46 12.31
N GLU A 240 -23.69 -11.71 13.10
CA GLU A 240 -24.36 -10.69 13.92
C GLU A 240 -23.41 -10.12 14.96
N PHE A 241 -22.69 -10.98 15.67
CA PHE A 241 -21.67 -10.56 16.63
C PHE A 241 -20.59 -9.69 16.01
N ILE A 242 -20.05 -10.08 14.84
CA ILE A 242 -19.03 -9.30 14.14
C ILE A 242 -19.56 -7.92 13.76
N TRP A 243 -20.79 -7.84 13.25
CA TRP A 243 -21.41 -6.57 12.90
C TRP A 243 -21.65 -5.66 14.13
N GLU A 244 -22.26 -6.21 15.19
CA GLU A 244 -22.45 -5.45 16.44
C GLU A 244 -21.13 -4.98 17.03
N LEU A 245 -20.11 -5.83 17.03
CA LEU A 245 -18.78 -5.47 17.52
C LEU A 245 -18.15 -4.32 16.73
N MET A 246 -18.36 -4.28 15.41
CA MET A 246 -17.90 -3.16 14.55
C MET A 246 -18.55 -1.82 14.92
N ILE A 247 -19.84 -1.88 15.28
CA ILE A 247 -20.61 -0.69 15.68
C ILE A 247 -20.27 -0.27 17.12
N ASP A 248 -20.30 -1.21 18.07
CA ASP A 248 -20.04 -0.96 19.50
C ASP A 248 -18.63 -0.41 19.74
N SER A 249 -17.64 -0.96 19.05
CA SER A 249 -16.26 -0.45 19.14
C SER A 249 -16.07 0.90 18.45
N GLY A 250 -17.08 1.41 17.74
CA GLY A 250 -16.97 2.60 16.89
C GLY A 250 -16.05 2.43 15.68
N TYR A 251 -15.43 1.27 15.53
CA TYR A 251 -14.36 1.03 14.53
C TYR A 251 -14.85 1.24 13.09
N TYR A 252 -16.06 0.79 12.78
CA TYR A 252 -16.67 0.98 11.46
C TYR A 252 -16.82 2.46 11.08
N LEU A 253 -17.24 3.30 12.02
CA LEU A 253 -17.40 4.73 11.82
C LEU A 253 -16.05 5.43 11.69
N ILE A 254 -15.11 5.10 12.58
CA ILE A 254 -13.75 5.67 12.56
C ILE A 254 -13.06 5.35 11.24
N MET A 255 -13.17 4.12 10.74
CA MET A 255 -12.61 3.75 9.43
C MET A 255 -13.22 4.53 8.29
N GLY A 256 -14.49 4.90 8.38
CA GLY A 256 -15.18 5.73 7.38
C GLY A 256 -14.63 7.16 7.29
N THR A 257 -14.09 7.72 8.37
CA THR A 257 -13.53 9.08 8.39
C THR A 257 -12.08 9.16 7.91
N GLN A 258 -11.42 8.01 7.79
CA GLN A 258 -10.03 7.95 7.34
C GLN A 258 -9.92 8.03 5.81
N PRO A 259 -8.73 8.34 5.26
CA PRO A 259 -8.47 8.25 3.83
C PRO A 259 -8.87 6.87 3.29
N ALA A 260 -9.54 6.85 2.12
CA ALA A 260 -10.18 5.66 1.55
C ALA A 260 -11.26 5.01 2.45
N GLY A 261 -11.94 5.80 3.28
CA GLY A 261 -12.88 5.32 4.29
C GLY A 261 -14.00 4.45 3.71
N THR A 262 -14.56 4.83 2.56
CA THR A 262 -15.59 4.05 1.87
C THR A 262 -15.11 2.63 1.52
N GLN A 263 -13.85 2.49 1.03
CA GLN A 263 -13.25 1.20 0.72
C GLN A 263 -13.01 0.38 2.00
N LYS A 264 -12.51 1.01 3.07
CA LYS A 264 -12.29 0.36 4.37
C LYS A 264 -13.60 -0.17 4.96
N GLN A 265 -14.67 0.64 4.90
CA GLN A 265 -16.00 0.20 5.31
C GLN A 265 -16.53 -0.95 4.46
N ALA A 266 -16.30 -0.94 3.15
CA ALA A 266 -16.69 -2.05 2.28
C ALA A 266 -15.92 -3.33 2.62
N ASN A 267 -14.62 -3.23 2.91
CA ASN A 267 -13.82 -4.36 3.36
C ASN A 267 -14.35 -4.92 4.70
N LEU A 268 -14.73 -4.06 5.65
CA LEU A 268 -15.32 -4.49 6.91
C LEU A 268 -16.68 -5.19 6.72
N ARG A 269 -17.56 -4.69 5.84
CA ARG A 269 -18.82 -5.39 5.51
C ARG A 269 -18.57 -6.75 4.90
N ALA A 270 -17.59 -6.87 4.01
CA ALA A 270 -17.24 -8.15 3.42
C ALA A 270 -16.75 -9.16 4.47
N LEU A 271 -16.17 -8.72 5.60
CA LEU A 271 -15.80 -9.63 6.68
C LEU A 271 -17.04 -10.32 7.28
N VAL A 272 -18.14 -9.57 7.38
CA VAL A 272 -19.44 -10.14 7.84
C VAL A 272 -19.94 -11.18 6.84
N GLU A 273 -19.86 -10.90 5.53
CA GLU A 273 -20.25 -11.88 4.49
C GLU A 273 -19.35 -13.13 4.49
N TYR A 274 -18.06 -12.97 4.78
CA TYR A 274 -17.15 -14.12 4.94
C TYR A 274 -17.50 -14.95 6.18
N ALA A 275 -17.89 -14.29 7.28
CA ALA A 275 -18.32 -14.96 8.49
C ALA A 275 -19.66 -15.71 8.28
N ASP A 276 -20.57 -15.13 7.52
CA ASP A 276 -21.84 -15.74 7.14
C ASP A 276 -21.63 -17.04 6.33
N LYS A 277 -20.84 -16.96 5.27
CA LYS A 277 -20.45 -18.13 4.47
C LYS A 277 -19.73 -19.21 5.29
N PHE A 278 -18.92 -18.81 6.27
CA PHE A 278 -18.25 -19.74 7.17
C PHE A 278 -19.26 -20.42 8.11
N SER A 279 -20.29 -19.71 8.54
CA SER A 279 -21.32 -20.22 9.46
C SER A 279 -22.21 -21.31 8.84
N ASP A 280 -22.40 -21.31 7.52
CA ASP A 280 -23.13 -22.34 6.78
C ASP A 280 -22.45 -23.73 6.87
N ASP A 281 -21.14 -23.80 7.12
CA ASP A 281 -20.34 -25.03 7.18
C ASP A 281 -20.31 -25.73 8.56
N LYS A 282 -21.28 -25.56 9.42
CA LYS A 282 -21.46 -26.26 10.73
C LYS A 282 -20.38 -26.04 11.81
N GLN A 283 -19.43 -25.15 11.66
CA GLN A 283 -18.43 -24.80 12.68
C GLN A 283 -18.49 -23.32 13.07
N SER A 284 -19.66 -22.81 13.42
CA SER A 284 -20.00 -21.40 13.63
C SER A 284 -19.42 -20.75 14.90
N SER A 285 -18.24 -21.16 15.38
CA SER A 285 -17.62 -20.56 16.55
C SER A 285 -16.61 -19.46 16.16
N LEU A 286 -16.48 -18.42 16.99
CA LEU A 286 -15.46 -17.38 16.82
C LEU A 286 -14.05 -17.98 16.70
N TYR A 287 -13.70 -18.94 17.54
CA TYR A 287 -12.45 -19.68 17.48
C TYR A 287 -12.22 -20.34 16.11
N GLY A 288 -13.26 -21.03 15.59
CA GLY A 288 -13.21 -21.68 14.28
C GLY A 288 -12.94 -20.68 13.17
N PHE A 289 -13.61 -19.52 13.19
CA PHE A 289 -13.42 -18.46 12.20
C PHE A 289 -12.02 -17.85 12.23
N VAL A 290 -11.51 -17.50 13.41
CA VAL A 290 -10.14 -16.97 13.58
C VAL A 290 -9.12 -17.96 13.01
N ARG A 291 -9.24 -19.26 13.36
CA ARG A 291 -8.37 -20.32 12.85
C ARG A 291 -8.46 -20.51 11.33
N TYR A 292 -9.68 -20.40 10.79
CA TYR A 292 -9.91 -20.47 9.35
C TYR A 292 -9.16 -19.35 8.63
N VAL A 293 -9.33 -18.11 9.07
CA VAL A 293 -8.61 -16.96 8.50
C VAL A 293 -7.11 -17.10 8.63
N ASP A 294 -6.59 -17.55 9.77
CA ASP A 294 -5.16 -17.83 9.96
C ASP A 294 -4.64 -18.89 8.99
N SER A 295 -5.43 -19.90 8.71
CA SER A 295 -5.07 -20.95 7.76
C SER A 295 -5.02 -20.42 6.32
N LEU A 296 -5.92 -19.52 5.94
CA LEU A 296 -5.92 -18.85 4.64
C LEU A 296 -4.67 -17.97 4.48
N LYS A 297 -4.33 -17.19 5.51
CA LYS A 297 -3.10 -16.37 5.54
C LYS A 297 -1.85 -17.24 5.37
N LYS A 298 -1.73 -18.32 6.12
CA LYS A 298 -0.59 -19.25 6.05
C LYS A 298 -0.44 -19.94 4.69
N ARG A 299 -1.55 -20.25 4.03
CA ARG A 299 -1.56 -20.85 2.69
C ARG A 299 -1.37 -19.85 1.57
N ASN A 300 -1.17 -18.56 1.88
CA ASN A 300 -1.10 -17.47 0.90
C ASN A 300 -2.31 -17.46 -0.07
N VAL A 301 -3.49 -17.86 0.41
CA VAL A 301 -4.73 -17.75 -0.36
C VAL A 301 -5.09 -16.28 -0.44
N LYS A 302 -4.84 -15.68 -1.60
CA LYS A 302 -5.12 -14.27 -1.86
C LYS A 302 -6.59 -14.13 -2.21
N LEU A 303 -7.41 -13.80 -1.22
CA LEU A 303 -8.74 -13.28 -1.46
C LEU A 303 -8.60 -11.82 -1.90
N SER A 304 -9.26 -11.46 -2.99
CA SER A 304 -9.26 -10.07 -3.48
C SER A 304 -10.04 -9.19 -2.52
N GLU A 305 -9.58 -7.96 -2.30
CA GLU A 305 -10.39 -6.93 -1.66
C GLU A 305 -11.73 -6.77 -2.37
N VAL A 306 -12.74 -6.31 -1.63
CA VAL A 306 -14.04 -5.96 -2.23
C VAL A 306 -13.82 -4.80 -3.19
N LYS A 307 -14.05 -5.04 -4.47
CA LYS A 307 -13.89 -4.00 -5.50
C LYS A 307 -15.09 -3.06 -5.43
N MET A 308 -14.99 -1.95 -4.71
CA MET A 308 -15.98 -0.87 -4.84
C MET A 308 -15.81 -0.09 -6.14
N LEU A 309 -14.55 0.06 -6.59
CA LEU A 309 -14.19 0.61 -7.89
C LEU A 309 -13.66 -0.55 -8.75
N GLY A 310 -14.42 -0.97 -9.74
CA GLY A 310 -14.08 -2.12 -10.57
C GLY A 310 -13.06 -1.79 -11.66
N GLU A 311 -12.51 -2.83 -12.31
CA GLU A 311 -11.65 -2.65 -13.50
C GLU A 311 -12.33 -1.90 -14.65
N GLY A 312 -13.68 -1.81 -14.64
CA GLY A 312 -14.50 -1.12 -15.64
C GLY A 312 -14.79 0.35 -15.31
N ASP A 313 -14.46 0.82 -14.11
CA ASP A 313 -14.72 2.21 -13.70
C ASP A 313 -13.67 3.17 -14.25
N ASP A 314 -14.06 4.45 -14.38
CA ASP A 314 -13.14 5.50 -14.84
C ASP A 314 -12.21 5.96 -13.72
N VAL A 315 -11.22 5.11 -13.36
CA VAL A 315 -10.27 5.30 -12.27
C VAL A 315 -8.83 5.08 -12.72
N VAL A 316 -7.91 5.80 -12.09
CA VAL A 316 -6.47 5.61 -12.32
C VAL A 316 -6.01 4.30 -11.69
N LYS A 317 -5.29 3.46 -12.46
CA LYS A 317 -4.80 2.17 -11.97
C LYS A 317 -3.38 2.30 -11.43
N ILE A 318 -3.16 1.79 -10.20
CA ILE A 318 -1.83 1.67 -9.60
C ILE A 318 -1.47 0.18 -9.58
N MET A 319 -0.34 -0.20 -10.16
CA MET A 319 0.08 -1.61 -10.17
C MET A 319 1.61 -1.77 -10.19
N THR A 320 2.06 -2.99 -9.91
CA THR A 320 3.47 -3.32 -10.06
C THR A 320 3.81 -3.52 -11.55
N ILE A 321 5.07 -3.23 -11.90
CA ILE A 321 5.59 -3.46 -13.27
C ILE A 321 5.38 -4.92 -13.67
N HIS A 322 5.53 -5.88 -12.76
CA HIS A 322 5.34 -7.30 -13.05
C HIS A 322 3.90 -7.63 -13.49
N LYS A 323 2.91 -7.03 -12.84
CA LYS A 323 1.50 -7.23 -13.20
C LYS A 323 1.10 -6.57 -14.53
N SER A 324 1.84 -5.55 -14.94
CA SER A 324 1.61 -4.90 -16.23
C SER A 324 2.13 -5.70 -17.42
N LYS A 325 2.86 -6.82 -17.20
CA LYS A 325 3.39 -7.65 -18.27
C LYS A 325 2.24 -8.22 -19.11
N GLY A 326 2.29 -7.98 -20.42
CA GLY A 326 1.23 -8.39 -21.36
C GLY A 326 0.13 -7.35 -21.55
N LEU A 327 0.03 -6.35 -20.67
CA LEU A 327 -0.92 -5.25 -20.81
C LEU A 327 -0.30 -4.07 -21.56
N GLU A 328 -1.17 -3.13 -21.98
CA GLU A 328 -0.78 -1.87 -22.64
C GLU A 328 -1.75 -0.77 -22.21
N PHE A 329 -1.24 0.45 -22.08
CA PHE A 329 -2.03 1.59 -21.62
C PHE A 329 -1.75 2.82 -22.46
N PRO A 330 -2.77 3.67 -22.71
CA PRO A 330 -2.58 4.92 -23.44
C PRO A 330 -1.57 5.82 -22.75
N MET A 331 -1.65 5.97 -21.43
CA MET A 331 -0.75 6.80 -20.62
C MET A 331 -0.15 5.99 -19.47
N VAL A 332 1.16 6.02 -19.36
CA VAL A 332 1.92 5.36 -18.29
C VAL A 332 2.74 6.37 -17.51
N ILE A 333 2.63 6.30 -16.20
CA ILE A 333 3.48 7.04 -15.26
C ILE A 333 4.32 6.02 -14.50
N VAL A 334 5.63 6.05 -14.66
CA VAL A 334 6.55 5.21 -13.87
C VAL A 334 6.97 6.00 -12.65
N ALA A 335 6.49 5.60 -11.47
CA ALA A 335 6.74 6.29 -10.21
C ALA A 335 7.81 5.58 -9.35
N GLY A 336 8.41 6.32 -8.43
CA GLY A 336 9.41 5.78 -7.51
C GLY A 336 10.75 5.48 -8.16
N MET A 337 11.13 6.22 -9.22
CA MET A 337 12.36 6.01 -9.96
C MET A 337 13.63 6.09 -9.10
N ASN A 338 13.59 6.82 -7.99
CA ASN A 338 14.68 6.95 -7.01
C ASN A 338 14.74 5.80 -6.00
N GLY A 339 13.79 4.86 -6.03
CA GLY A 339 13.75 3.71 -5.13
C GLY A 339 15.03 2.89 -5.24
N ARG A 340 15.67 2.62 -4.08
CA ARG A 340 16.89 1.80 -4.08
C ARG A 340 16.56 0.37 -4.49
N LEU A 341 17.25 -0.13 -5.49
CA LEU A 341 17.16 -1.52 -5.92
C LEU A 341 17.77 -2.41 -4.83
N GLN A 342 17.03 -3.42 -4.45
CA GLN A 342 17.48 -4.39 -3.44
C GLN A 342 18.13 -5.56 -4.16
N TYR A 343 19.41 -5.77 -3.89
CA TYR A 343 20.16 -6.92 -4.35
C TYR A 343 20.33 -7.91 -3.20
N SER A 344 20.36 -9.21 -3.52
CA SER A 344 20.55 -10.26 -2.53
C SER A 344 21.83 -10.03 -1.71
N ASN A 345 21.70 -10.16 -0.40
CA ASN A 345 22.85 -10.09 0.49
C ASN A 345 23.75 -11.29 0.28
N GLN A 346 25.05 -11.11 0.53
CA GLN A 346 25.99 -12.24 0.57
C GLN A 346 25.67 -13.10 1.80
N GLU A 347 25.21 -14.32 1.55
CA GLU A 347 25.02 -15.33 2.60
C GLU A 347 26.33 -16.04 2.92
N ASP A 348 26.44 -16.66 4.10
CA ASP A 348 27.63 -17.40 4.52
C ASP A 348 27.92 -18.59 3.63
N LEU A 349 26.90 -19.17 3.00
CA LEU A 349 26.94 -20.22 2.00
C LEU A 349 26.27 -19.72 0.72
N MET A 350 26.98 -19.71 -0.38
CA MET A 350 26.46 -19.36 -1.71
C MET A 350 26.70 -20.49 -2.69
N ILE A 351 25.69 -20.82 -3.48
CA ILE A 351 25.76 -21.91 -4.48
C ILE A 351 25.49 -21.32 -5.87
N HIS A 352 26.33 -21.69 -6.83
CA HIS A 352 26.13 -21.31 -8.24
C HIS A 352 26.40 -22.53 -9.14
N LYS A 353 25.48 -22.77 -10.09
CA LYS A 353 25.50 -23.96 -10.96
C LYS A 353 26.85 -24.21 -11.70
N ASP A 354 27.52 -23.13 -12.12
CA ASP A 354 28.73 -23.20 -12.95
C ASP A 354 30.01 -23.01 -12.15
N ILE A 355 29.95 -22.44 -10.92
CA ILE A 355 31.12 -22.10 -10.10
C ILE A 355 31.28 -23.09 -8.91
N GLY A 356 30.15 -23.68 -8.50
CA GLY A 356 30.08 -24.56 -7.32
C GLY A 356 29.69 -23.80 -6.05
N VAL A 357 30.38 -24.12 -4.94
CA VAL A 357 30.02 -23.66 -3.59
C VAL A 357 31.04 -22.66 -3.08
N GLY A 358 30.57 -21.52 -2.63
CA GLY A 358 31.36 -20.46 -1.96
C GLY A 358 30.98 -20.32 -0.50
N LEU A 359 31.97 -20.36 0.38
CA LEU A 359 31.81 -20.34 1.82
C LEU A 359 32.45 -19.09 2.44
N THR A 360 31.88 -18.64 3.54
CA THR A 360 32.52 -17.68 4.45
C THR A 360 33.30 -18.47 5.51
N LEU A 361 34.58 -18.16 5.64
CA LEU A 361 35.42 -18.72 6.70
C LEU A 361 35.17 -17.94 8.00
N LYS A 362 34.93 -18.61 9.10
CA LYS A 362 34.78 -18.05 10.44
C LYS A 362 35.81 -18.69 11.38
N SER A 363 36.49 -17.85 12.16
CA SER A 363 37.32 -18.35 13.26
C SER A 363 36.55 -18.13 14.56
N LEU A 364 36.38 -19.20 15.33
CA LEU A 364 35.75 -19.17 16.65
C LEU A 364 36.70 -18.55 17.71
N GLU A 365 38.00 -18.81 17.59
CA GLU A 365 39.00 -18.29 18.54
C GLU A 365 39.37 -16.83 18.24
N GLY A 366 39.49 -16.46 16.95
CA GLY A 366 39.92 -15.12 16.53
C GLY A 366 38.76 -14.14 16.29
N HIS A 367 37.49 -14.55 16.44
CA HIS A 367 36.29 -13.75 16.19
C HIS A 367 36.28 -13.01 14.84
N TRP A 368 36.90 -13.58 13.77
CA TRP A 368 36.88 -12.96 12.45
C TRP A 368 36.07 -13.77 11.44
N LYS A 369 35.55 -13.07 10.45
CA LYS A 369 34.77 -13.59 9.36
C LYS A 369 35.38 -13.13 8.02
N LYS A 370 35.67 -14.06 7.11
CA LYS A 370 36.32 -13.74 5.84
C LYS A 370 35.71 -14.50 4.67
N SER A 371 35.27 -13.74 3.66
CA SER A 371 34.71 -14.33 2.43
C SER A 371 35.80 -14.94 1.58
N THR A 372 35.56 -16.15 1.07
CA THR A 372 36.45 -16.79 0.10
C THR A 372 36.38 -16.12 -1.28
N LEU A 373 37.40 -16.33 -2.10
CA LEU A 373 37.42 -15.81 -3.47
C LEU A 373 36.23 -16.34 -4.29
N VAL A 374 35.94 -17.64 -4.14
CA VAL A 374 34.83 -18.31 -4.81
C VAL A 374 33.48 -17.65 -4.41
N GLN A 375 33.26 -17.39 -3.13
CA GLN A 375 32.06 -16.71 -2.65
C GLN A 375 31.94 -15.30 -3.26
N LYS A 376 33.04 -14.53 -3.32
CA LYS A 376 33.05 -13.19 -3.94
C LYS A 376 32.73 -13.25 -5.44
N LEU A 377 33.23 -14.26 -6.16
CA LEU A 377 32.94 -14.48 -7.58
C LEU A 377 31.46 -14.84 -7.79
N ILE A 378 30.91 -15.74 -6.97
CA ILE A 378 29.50 -16.10 -7.00
C ILE A 378 28.64 -14.86 -6.73
N GLY A 379 28.95 -14.10 -5.66
CA GLY A 379 28.22 -12.89 -5.31
C GLY A 379 28.24 -11.84 -6.41
N ARG A 380 29.36 -11.66 -7.13
CA ARG A 380 29.44 -10.79 -8.30
C ARG A 380 28.55 -11.27 -9.45
N LYS A 381 28.54 -12.57 -9.75
CA LYS A 381 27.68 -13.14 -10.81
C LYS A 381 26.21 -13.02 -10.50
N ILE A 382 25.82 -13.31 -9.25
CA ILE A 382 24.41 -13.15 -8.81
C ILE A 382 24.00 -11.71 -8.95
N ARG A 383 24.78 -10.78 -8.40
CA ARG A 383 24.47 -9.32 -8.50
C ARG A 383 24.39 -8.83 -9.94
N GLN A 384 25.23 -9.36 -10.84
CA GLN A 384 25.13 -8.98 -12.26
C GLN A 384 23.82 -9.49 -12.89
N LYS A 385 23.41 -10.73 -12.57
CA LYS A 385 22.12 -11.27 -13.05
C LYS A 385 20.92 -10.48 -12.51
N GLU A 386 20.96 -10.11 -11.24
CA GLU A 386 19.90 -9.30 -10.62
C GLU A 386 19.83 -7.92 -11.30
N LYS A 387 20.99 -7.33 -11.61
CA LYS A 387 21.05 -6.07 -12.34
C LYS A 387 20.46 -6.20 -13.75
N ASP A 388 20.87 -7.22 -14.49
CA ASP A 388 20.35 -7.50 -15.85
C ASP A 388 18.81 -7.73 -15.81
N GLU A 389 18.28 -8.31 -14.72
CA GLU A 389 16.85 -8.49 -14.53
C GLU A 389 16.13 -7.17 -14.21
N GLU A 390 16.71 -6.30 -13.38
CA GLU A 390 16.13 -4.97 -13.12
C GLU A 390 16.12 -4.10 -14.39
N GLU A 391 17.13 -4.21 -15.25
CA GLU A 391 17.14 -3.56 -16.56
C GLU A 391 15.97 -4.05 -17.43
N ARG A 392 15.70 -5.36 -17.46
CA ARG A 392 14.55 -5.94 -18.17
C ARG A 392 13.21 -5.49 -17.58
N ILE A 393 13.11 -5.41 -16.26
CA ILE A 393 11.90 -4.93 -15.59
C ILE A 393 11.61 -3.48 -15.97
N LEU A 394 12.64 -2.62 -15.97
CA LEU A 394 12.50 -1.25 -16.42
C LEU A 394 12.08 -1.17 -17.90
N TYR A 395 12.71 -1.97 -18.76
CA TYR A 395 12.34 -2.08 -20.17
C TYR A 395 10.85 -2.46 -20.33
N VAL A 396 10.38 -3.43 -19.55
CA VAL A 396 8.96 -3.81 -19.55
C VAL A 396 8.10 -2.62 -19.15
N ALA A 397 8.46 -1.87 -18.11
CA ALA A 397 7.69 -0.72 -17.66
C ALA A 397 7.52 0.35 -18.76
N LEU A 398 8.62 0.73 -19.41
CA LEU A 398 8.61 1.77 -20.43
C LEU A 398 7.84 1.34 -21.70
N THR A 399 7.92 0.05 -22.05
CA THR A 399 7.21 -0.51 -23.22
C THR A 399 5.74 -0.81 -22.97
N ARG A 400 5.18 -0.51 -21.78
CA ARG A 400 3.73 -0.57 -21.52
C ARG A 400 2.99 0.63 -22.07
N ALA A 401 3.68 1.76 -22.22
CA ALA A 401 3.11 2.97 -22.75
C ALA A 401 2.85 2.83 -24.26
N ARG A 402 1.65 3.23 -24.66
CA ARG A 402 1.24 3.26 -26.07
C ARG A 402 1.43 4.67 -26.65
N ASP A 403 0.92 5.68 -25.96
CA ASP A 403 0.82 7.03 -26.48
C ASP A 403 1.62 8.06 -25.67
N ILE A 404 1.59 7.97 -24.33
CA ILE A 404 2.19 8.95 -23.41
C ILE A 404 2.96 8.22 -22.32
N LEU A 405 4.19 8.68 -22.06
CA LEU A 405 5.07 8.13 -21.02
C LEU A 405 5.67 9.22 -20.15
N TYR A 406 5.42 9.13 -18.86
CA TYR A 406 6.08 9.96 -17.85
C TYR A 406 6.88 9.09 -16.88
N LEU A 407 8.07 9.56 -16.54
CA LEU A 407 8.90 8.99 -15.48
C LEU A 407 9.01 10.02 -14.36
N VAL A 408 8.75 9.60 -13.11
CA VAL A 408 8.79 10.50 -11.97
C VAL A 408 9.73 9.97 -10.91
N GLY A 409 10.63 10.82 -10.43
CA GLY A 409 11.56 10.50 -9.36
C GLY A 409 11.90 11.71 -8.50
N THR A 410 12.45 11.45 -7.31
CA THR A 410 12.82 12.49 -6.36
C THR A 410 14.32 12.46 -6.07
N VAL A 411 14.92 13.63 -5.85
CA VAL A 411 16.32 13.79 -5.41
C VAL A 411 16.36 14.72 -4.20
N ASP A 412 17.42 14.64 -3.40
CA ASP A 412 17.56 15.51 -2.23
C ASP A 412 17.83 16.95 -2.62
N LYS A 413 18.69 17.14 -3.62
CA LYS A 413 19.10 18.45 -4.16
C LYS A 413 19.27 18.35 -5.68
N GLU A 414 19.16 19.46 -6.39
CA GLU A 414 19.38 19.52 -7.83
C GLU A 414 20.79 19.02 -8.21
N SER A 415 21.80 19.40 -7.44
CA SER A 415 23.19 18.94 -7.63
C SER A 415 23.34 17.41 -7.56
N ALA A 416 22.46 16.72 -6.81
CA ALA A 416 22.44 15.26 -6.76
C ALA A 416 21.95 14.66 -8.09
N TYR A 417 21.06 15.33 -8.81
CA TYR A 417 20.65 14.92 -10.15
C TYR A 417 21.77 15.17 -11.17
N GLU A 418 22.40 16.32 -11.14
CA GLU A 418 23.55 16.65 -12.02
C GLU A 418 24.68 15.62 -11.88
N SER A 419 24.98 15.20 -10.66
CA SER A 419 25.95 14.13 -10.40
C SER A 419 25.50 12.78 -10.99
N LYS A 420 24.21 12.48 -11.03
CA LYS A 420 23.65 11.25 -11.63
C LYS A 420 23.70 11.31 -13.16
N SER A 421 23.31 12.43 -13.75
CA SER A 421 23.29 12.62 -15.20
C SER A 421 24.70 12.64 -15.83
N SER A 422 25.71 13.13 -15.12
CA SER A 422 27.10 13.16 -15.57
C SER A 422 27.85 11.83 -15.40
N SER A 423 27.33 10.92 -14.58
CA SER A 423 28.00 9.67 -14.18
C SER A 423 27.62 8.48 -15.04
N LYS A 424 28.23 8.32 -16.22
CA LYS A 424 28.00 7.14 -17.10
C LYS A 424 28.47 5.79 -16.53
N LEU A 425 29.14 5.72 -15.38
CA LEU A 425 29.93 4.54 -14.97
C LEU A 425 29.75 4.04 -13.54
N LYS A 426 28.89 4.59 -12.68
CA LYS A 426 28.87 4.18 -11.26
C LYS A 426 27.49 3.86 -10.70
N LYS A 427 27.44 2.71 -10.04
CA LYS A 427 26.41 2.22 -9.12
C LYS A 427 24.97 2.55 -9.56
N MET A 428 24.46 1.79 -10.50
CA MET A 428 23.01 1.77 -10.78
C MET A 428 22.28 1.25 -9.54
N ALA A 429 22.00 2.15 -8.61
CA ALA A 429 21.36 1.84 -7.35
C ALA A 429 19.84 2.06 -7.41
N SER A 430 19.37 2.75 -8.44
CA SER A 430 17.94 3.07 -8.68
C SER A 430 17.66 3.11 -10.20
N TYR A 431 16.40 3.08 -10.57
CA TYR A 431 16.00 3.29 -11.98
C TYR A 431 16.36 4.69 -12.48
N LEU A 432 16.32 5.69 -11.60
CA LEU A 432 16.76 7.04 -11.95
C LEU A 432 18.24 7.07 -12.36
N ASP A 433 19.10 6.29 -11.68
CA ASP A 433 20.52 6.18 -12.05
C ASP A 433 20.74 5.52 -13.41
N MET A 434 19.81 4.66 -13.84
CA MET A 434 19.86 4.00 -15.15
C MET A 434 19.44 4.94 -16.29
N VAL A 435 18.52 5.87 -16.01
CA VAL A 435 17.87 6.70 -17.03
C VAL A 435 18.50 8.08 -17.15
N ALA A 436 18.82 8.73 -16.04
CA ALA A 436 19.30 10.12 -15.98
C ALA A 436 20.50 10.44 -16.90
N PRO A 437 21.49 9.54 -17.13
CA PRO A 437 22.63 9.84 -18.00
C PRO A 437 22.30 9.94 -19.50
N TYR A 438 21.10 9.48 -19.90
CA TYR A 438 20.77 9.28 -21.31
C TYR A 438 19.61 10.14 -21.79
N VAL A 439 18.87 10.79 -20.88
CA VAL A 439 17.71 11.60 -21.22
C VAL A 439 17.68 12.87 -20.39
N ASP A 440 17.13 13.93 -20.98
CA ASP A 440 16.95 15.20 -20.31
C ASP A 440 15.80 15.12 -19.31
N ALA A 441 15.95 15.77 -18.16
CA ALA A 441 14.90 15.84 -17.17
C ALA A 441 14.32 17.24 -17.02
N LYS A 442 13.04 17.31 -16.76
CA LYS A 442 12.38 18.50 -16.24
C LYS A 442 12.56 18.51 -14.72
N ILE A 443 13.40 19.41 -14.23
CA ILE A 443 13.60 19.59 -12.79
C ILE A 443 12.44 20.42 -12.26
N VAL A 444 11.79 19.90 -11.23
CA VAL A 444 10.65 20.52 -10.57
C VAL A 444 11.02 20.73 -9.10
N VAL A 445 10.94 21.96 -8.63
CA VAL A 445 11.04 22.26 -7.20
C VAL A 445 9.61 22.26 -6.65
N PRO A 446 9.21 21.25 -5.86
CA PRO A 446 7.87 21.20 -5.32
C PRO A 446 7.68 22.36 -4.34
N ASN A 447 6.64 23.16 -4.54
CA ASN A 447 6.28 24.22 -3.62
C ASN A 447 5.62 23.58 -2.38
N LEU A 448 6.44 23.00 -1.52
CA LEU A 448 6.05 22.53 -0.20
C LEU A 448 5.76 23.76 0.68
N LYS A 449 4.72 24.54 0.37
CA LYS A 449 4.09 25.36 1.39
C LYS A 449 3.73 24.38 2.49
N GLN A 450 4.51 24.42 3.55
CA GLN A 450 4.09 23.94 4.84
C GLN A 450 2.80 24.67 5.18
N GLU A 451 1.66 24.15 4.75
CA GLU A 451 0.56 24.13 5.66
C GLU A 451 1.10 23.30 6.84
N LYS A 452 1.58 24.03 7.84
CA LYS A 452 1.44 23.59 9.20
C LYS A 452 -0.07 23.43 9.42
N ALA A 453 -0.66 22.37 8.85
CA ALA A 453 -1.68 21.69 9.55
C ALA A 453 -0.97 21.29 10.83
N GLU A 454 -1.10 22.13 11.86
CA GLU A 454 -1.12 21.64 13.20
C GLU A 454 -2.02 20.42 13.09
N ARG A 455 -1.42 19.23 13.00
CA ARG A 455 -2.05 18.03 13.48
C ARG A 455 -2.26 18.33 14.96
N LYS A 456 -3.28 19.14 15.27
CA LYS A 456 -4.01 18.98 16.48
C LYS A 456 -4.27 17.47 16.46
N LYS A 457 -3.64 16.76 17.38
CA LYS A 457 -4.16 15.53 17.92
C LYS A 457 -5.48 15.90 18.61
N SER A 458 -6.41 16.45 17.82
CA SER A 458 -7.77 16.57 18.25
C SER A 458 -8.24 15.14 18.29
N LEU A 459 -8.65 14.75 19.41
CA LEU A 459 -9.62 13.69 19.58
C LEU A 459 -10.83 14.15 18.77
N LEU A 460 -10.74 14.03 17.42
CA LEU A 460 -11.76 14.48 16.47
C LEU A 460 -13.15 13.94 16.83
N TRP A 461 -13.19 12.79 17.49
CA TRP A 461 -14.44 12.22 17.99
C TRP A 461 -15.02 13.03 19.18
N LYS A 462 -14.22 13.62 20.07
CA LYS A 462 -14.72 14.49 21.14
C LYS A 462 -15.22 15.83 20.62
N GLU A 463 -14.57 16.38 19.58
CA GLU A 463 -15.03 17.62 18.92
C GLU A 463 -16.18 17.37 17.96
N ALA A 464 -16.23 16.17 17.29
CA ALA A 464 -17.35 15.80 16.43
C ALA A 464 -18.65 15.49 17.19
N PHE A 465 -18.58 15.20 18.48
CA PHE A 465 -19.74 14.99 19.36
C PHE A 465 -19.96 16.13 20.34
N ASP A 466 -19.36 17.31 20.13
CA ASP A 466 -19.74 18.49 20.87
C ASP A 466 -21.12 18.95 20.40
N THR A 467 -22.15 18.49 21.10
CA THR A 467 -23.56 18.78 20.83
C THR A 467 -23.90 20.26 20.97
N SER A 468 -22.98 21.10 21.45
CA SER A 468 -23.15 22.55 21.53
C SER A 468 -23.18 23.25 20.16
N VAL A 469 -22.73 22.56 19.09
CA VAL A 469 -22.68 23.08 17.70
C VAL A 469 -23.96 22.75 16.93
N ILE A 470 -24.80 21.83 17.40
CA ILE A 470 -26.02 21.41 16.71
C ILE A 470 -27.16 22.32 17.17
N SER A 471 -27.80 23.03 16.25
CA SER A 471 -28.98 23.85 16.55
C SER A 471 -30.13 22.97 17.09
N GLU A 472 -30.96 23.57 17.93
CA GLU A 472 -32.10 22.85 18.56
C GLU A 472 -33.03 22.21 17.49
N ALA A 473 -33.21 22.88 16.35
CA ALA A 473 -33.99 22.39 15.21
C ALA A 473 -33.35 21.20 14.49
N GLU A 474 -32.03 21.16 14.41
CA GLU A 474 -31.29 20.02 13.85
C GLU A 474 -31.33 18.81 14.80
N ARG A 475 -31.26 19.05 16.11
CA ARG A 475 -31.39 18.05 17.14
C ARG A 475 -32.77 17.38 17.12
N GLU A 476 -33.85 18.19 17.06
CA GLU A 476 -35.21 17.67 16.91
C GLU A 476 -35.39 16.86 15.62
N SER A 477 -34.79 17.31 14.52
CA SER A 477 -34.81 16.56 13.24
C SER A 477 -34.09 15.20 13.33
N ILE A 478 -32.96 15.15 14.04
CA ILE A 478 -32.20 13.92 14.26
C ILE A 478 -32.97 12.97 15.20
N GLU A 479 -33.52 13.49 16.29
CA GLU A 479 -34.32 12.72 17.23
C GLU A 479 -35.59 12.16 16.57
N ALA A 480 -36.26 12.94 15.72
CA ALA A 480 -37.41 12.46 14.95
C ALA A 480 -37.05 11.37 13.94
N ARG A 481 -35.86 11.44 13.33
CA ARG A 481 -35.36 10.38 12.43
C ARG A 481 -34.95 9.12 13.16
N LEU A 482 -34.30 9.26 14.31
CA LEU A 482 -33.89 8.13 15.14
C LEU A 482 -35.08 7.45 15.83
N GLY A 483 -36.13 8.22 16.17
CA GLY A 483 -37.39 7.72 16.72
C GLY A 483 -38.39 7.19 15.69
N TYR A 484 -38.05 7.20 14.38
CA TYR A 484 -38.94 6.70 13.34
C TYR A 484 -39.09 5.19 13.43
N GLU A 485 -40.26 4.73 13.83
CA GLU A 485 -40.64 3.33 13.74
C GLU A 485 -41.28 3.01 12.38
N TYR A 486 -40.68 2.06 11.66
CA TYR A 486 -41.21 1.63 10.36
C TYR A 486 -42.62 1.02 10.52
N PRO A 487 -43.67 1.58 9.91
CA PRO A 487 -45.05 1.20 10.15
C PRO A 487 -45.39 -0.26 9.70
N HIS A 488 -44.53 -0.86 8.89
CA HIS A 488 -44.70 -2.24 8.41
C HIS A 488 -43.63 -3.20 8.95
N LYS A 489 -43.24 -3.05 10.21
CA LYS A 489 -42.20 -3.87 10.86
C LYS A 489 -42.46 -5.37 10.69
N LEU A 490 -43.73 -5.82 10.79
CA LEU A 490 -44.12 -7.21 10.56
C LEU A 490 -43.80 -7.74 9.14
N ALA A 491 -43.75 -6.85 8.14
CA ALA A 491 -43.40 -7.23 6.76
C ALA A 491 -41.91 -7.43 6.55
N THR A 492 -41.07 -6.81 7.38
CA THR A 492 -39.60 -6.98 7.33
C THR A 492 -39.14 -8.26 8.03
N ASP A 493 -39.96 -8.80 8.94
CA ASP A 493 -39.66 -10.06 9.66
C ASP A 493 -40.13 -11.31 8.90
N LEU A 494 -40.85 -11.14 7.78
CA LEU A 494 -41.25 -12.23 6.92
C LEU A 494 -40.12 -12.69 6.01
N LYS A 495 -39.79 -13.97 6.07
CA LYS A 495 -38.81 -14.57 5.12
C LYS A 495 -39.34 -14.43 3.69
N SER A 496 -38.48 -13.94 2.78
CA SER A 496 -38.82 -13.79 1.35
C SER A 496 -39.02 -15.14 0.61
N LYS A 497 -38.56 -16.23 1.18
CA LYS A 497 -38.77 -17.63 0.69
C LYS A 497 -38.91 -18.59 1.86
N TYR A 498 -39.92 -19.44 1.78
CA TYR A 498 -40.07 -20.61 2.63
C TYR A 498 -39.64 -21.86 1.87
N SER A 499 -38.98 -22.81 2.52
CA SER A 499 -38.73 -24.12 1.93
C SER A 499 -40.00 -24.94 1.95
N VAL A 500 -40.20 -25.88 0.99
CA VAL A 500 -41.42 -26.70 0.86
C VAL A 500 -41.64 -27.64 2.05
N SER A 501 -40.70 -27.71 2.97
CA SER A 501 -40.73 -28.52 4.20
C SER A 501 -40.96 -27.70 5.49
N GLU A 502 -41.19 -26.42 5.40
CA GLU A 502 -41.72 -25.52 6.44
C GLU A 502 -43.12 -25.02 6.04
#